data_5bbbc240ba05c8381d9796d072be753f
#
_entry.id   5bbbc240ba05c8381d9796d072be753f
#
_cell.length_a   1.000
_cell.length_b   1.000
_cell.length_c   1.000
_cell.angle_alpha   90.00
_cell.angle_beta   90.00
_cell.angle_gamma   90.00
#
_symmetry.space_group_name_H-M   'P 1'
#
loop_
_entity.id
_entity.type
_entity.pdbx_description
1 polymer ?
#
loop_
_entity_poly.entity_id
_entity_poly.type
_entity_poly.pdbx_seq_one_letter_code
_entity_poly.pdbx_strand_id
1 'polypeptide(L)'
;PKRGSVEKFYALAAPPADAKTNEGMNQMIQAALIALANDFSRYFSEGGNDPQKDMLTLGQATLMLSDEEFTAFLAEYSQMLAKFLHNKPSAERKTRKITFISSPADDILFLSK
;
A
#
# COMPACT_ATOMS: atom_id res chain seq x y z
N PRO A 1 -11.78 -19.04 -0.40
CA PRO A 1 -11.41 -18.07 -1.41
C PRO A 1 -12.39 -16.91 -1.44
N LYS A 2 -11.87 -15.75 -1.33
CA LYS A 2 -12.65 -14.54 -1.24
C LYS A 2 -12.42 -13.68 -2.46
N ARG A 3 -13.41 -12.87 -2.76
CA ARG A 3 -13.20 -11.79 -3.71
C ARG A 3 -12.23 -10.80 -3.13
N GLY A 4 -11.56 -10.05 -3.99
CA GLY A 4 -10.73 -8.97 -3.54
C GLY A 4 -11.52 -7.92 -2.80
N SER A 5 -10.88 -7.24 -1.88
CA SER A 5 -11.49 -6.17 -1.11
C SER A 5 -10.45 -5.13 -0.75
N VAL A 6 -10.90 -3.89 -0.54
CA VAL A 6 -10.05 -2.84 0.00
C VAL A 6 -10.28 -2.84 1.50
N GLU A 7 -9.29 -3.29 2.26
CA GLU A 7 -9.48 -3.52 3.68
C GLU A 7 -9.04 -2.35 4.54
N LYS A 8 -7.94 -1.70 4.22
CA LYS A 8 -7.35 -0.69 5.09
C LYS A 8 -6.89 0.51 4.31
N PHE A 9 -7.74 1.00 3.42
CA PHE A 9 -7.39 2.15 2.62
C PHE A 9 -7.93 3.40 3.28
N TYR A 10 -7.07 4.13 3.95
CA TYR A 10 -7.42 5.39 4.59
C TYR A 10 -6.58 6.53 4.08
N ALA A 11 -7.16 7.72 4.04
CA ALA A 11 -6.38 8.94 4.09
C ALA A 11 -6.19 9.28 5.57
N LEU A 12 -4.96 9.41 6.03
CA LEU A 12 -4.72 9.67 7.46
C LEU A 12 -5.12 11.06 7.90
N ALA A 13 -5.45 11.94 6.96
CA ALA A 13 -6.07 13.22 7.30
C ALA A 13 -7.45 13.02 7.94
N ALA A 14 -8.09 11.86 7.70
CA ALA A 14 -9.34 11.48 8.34
C ALA A 14 -9.19 10.10 8.95
N PRO A 15 -8.37 9.97 10.01
CA PRO A 15 -8.07 8.65 10.58
C PRO A 15 -9.27 8.04 11.30
N PRO A 16 -9.23 6.73 11.55
CA PRO A 16 -10.25 6.10 12.36
C PRO A 16 -10.25 6.69 13.78
N ALA A 17 -11.38 6.53 14.46
CA ALA A 17 -11.62 7.21 15.73
C ALA A 17 -10.57 6.90 16.81
N ASP A 18 -9.97 5.71 16.76
CA ASP A 18 -9.00 5.28 17.75
C ASP A 18 -7.56 5.71 17.41
N ALA A 19 -7.37 6.45 16.33
CA ALA A 19 -6.04 6.91 15.92
C ALA A 19 -6.04 8.41 15.57
N LYS A 20 -6.77 9.21 16.34
CA LYS A 20 -6.91 10.64 16.02
C LYS A 20 -5.72 11.48 16.40
N THR A 21 -4.88 11.01 17.32
CA THR A 21 -3.70 11.76 17.73
C THR A 21 -2.53 11.45 16.79
N ASN A 22 -1.53 12.35 16.75
CA ASN A 22 -0.32 12.07 15.99
C ASN A 22 0.36 10.79 16.46
N GLU A 23 0.36 10.57 17.78
CA GLU A 23 0.94 9.34 18.32
C GLU A 23 0.14 8.11 17.89
N GLY A 24 -1.18 8.19 17.93
CA GLY A 24 -2.03 7.08 17.47
C GLY A 24 -1.83 6.77 16.00
N MET A 25 -1.70 7.79 15.16
CA MET A 25 -1.42 7.61 13.74
C MET A 25 -0.06 6.96 13.52
N ASN A 26 0.95 7.42 14.26
CA ASN A 26 2.28 6.82 14.16
C ASN A 26 2.26 5.35 14.56
N GLN A 27 1.58 5.02 15.65
CA GLN A 27 1.48 3.62 16.10
C GLN A 27 0.79 2.76 15.05
N MET A 28 -0.26 3.27 14.42
CA MET A 28 -0.96 2.55 13.38
C MET A 28 -0.07 2.27 12.16
N ILE A 29 0.69 3.29 11.74
CA ILE A 29 1.62 3.13 10.62
C ILE A 29 2.72 2.13 10.97
N GLN A 30 3.30 2.25 12.16
CA GLN A 30 4.36 1.32 12.58
C GLN A 30 3.84 -0.12 12.64
N ALA A 31 2.65 -0.32 13.16
CA ALA A 31 2.05 -1.65 13.20
C ALA A 31 1.85 -2.22 11.80
N ALA A 32 1.41 -1.40 10.87
CA ALA A 32 1.22 -1.83 9.48
C ALA A 32 2.53 -2.20 8.82
N LEU A 33 3.58 -1.41 9.07
CA LEU A 33 4.90 -1.68 8.50
C LEU A 33 5.51 -2.95 9.09
N ILE A 34 5.33 -3.17 10.39
CA ILE A 34 5.82 -4.38 11.04
C ILE A 34 5.10 -5.61 10.49
N ALA A 35 3.78 -5.52 10.32
CA ALA A 35 3.01 -6.62 9.77
C ALA A 35 3.47 -6.95 8.34
N LEU A 36 3.74 -5.93 7.54
CA LEU A 36 4.22 -6.12 6.19
C LEU A 36 5.61 -6.77 6.19
N ALA A 37 6.50 -6.29 7.06
CA ALA A 37 7.83 -6.88 7.18
C ALA A 37 7.75 -8.36 7.58
N ASN A 38 6.86 -8.70 8.51
CA ASN A 38 6.66 -10.08 8.93
C ASN A 38 6.14 -10.95 7.78
N ASP A 39 5.25 -10.42 6.95
CA ASP A 39 4.77 -11.15 5.77
C ASP A 39 5.92 -11.55 4.85
N PHE A 40 6.83 -10.62 4.59
CA PHE A 40 7.97 -10.91 3.72
C PHE A 40 8.97 -11.84 4.39
N SER A 41 9.21 -11.69 5.69
CA SER A 41 10.08 -12.61 6.41
C SER A 41 9.56 -14.05 6.32
N ARG A 42 8.25 -14.22 6.48
CA ARG A 42 7.63 -15.53 6.37
C ARG A 42 7.75 -16.07 4.94
N TYR A 43 7.49 -15.21 3.96
CA TYR A 43 7.57 -15.60 2.55
C TYR A 43 8.96 -16.16 2.22
N PHE A 44 10.00 -15.45 2.63
CA PHE A 44 11.38 -15.86 2.29
C PHE A 44 11.91 -16.99 3.17
N SER A 45 11.34 -17.20 4.35
CA SER A 45 11.77 -18.30 5.22
C SER A 45 11.14 -19.64 4.84
N GLU A 46 10.01 -19.61 4.15
CA GLU A 46 9.38 -20.83 3.66
C GLU A 46 10.09 -21.29 2.39
N GLY A 47 10.39 -22.58 2.30
CA GLY A 47 11.01 -23.11 1.09
C GLY A 47 10.04 -23.19 -0.06
N GLY A 48 10.54 -23.14 -1.28
CA GLY A 48 9.74 -23.35 -2.46
C GLY A 48 9.12 -22.12 -3.09
N ASN A 49 9.22 -20.96 -2.45
CA ASN A 49 8.72 -19.72 -3.03
C ASN A 49 9.71 -19.16 -4.06
N ASP A 50 9.18 -18.64 -5.15
CA ASP A 50 9.99 -18.08 -6.22
C ASP A 50 9.52 -16.65 -6.49
N PRO A 51 10.29 -15.65 -6.04
CA PRO A 51 9.89 -14.25 -6.21
C PRO A 51 9.66 -13.83 -7.66
N GLN A 52 10.37 -14.41 -8.61
CA GLN A 52 10.16 -14.07 -10.01
C GLN A 52 8.84 -14.60 -10.52
N LYS A 53 8.52 -15.84 -10.21
CA LYS A 53 7.24 -16.41 -10.62
C LYS A 53 6.07 -15.75 -9.92
N ASP A 54 6.27 -15.36 -8.67
CA ASP A 54 5.23 -14.68 -7.91
C ASP A 54 5.14 -13.20 -8.26
N MET A 55 6.06 -12.71 -9.08
CA MET A 55 6.08 -11.33 -9.55
C MET A 55 6.15 -10.33 -8.39
N LEU A 56 7.01 -10.63 -7.40
CA LEU A 56 7.21 -9.69 -6.29
C LEU A 56 7.64 -8.35 -6.83
N THR A 57 7.00 -7.29 -6.35
CA THR A 57 7.24 -5.96 -6.88
C THR A 57 7.45 -4.99 -5.72
N LEU A 58 8.52 -4.23 -5.81
CA LEU A 58 8.74 -3.11 -4.91
C LEU A 58 8.91 -1.87 -5.78
N GLY A 59 7.99 -0.94 -5.64
CA GLY A 59 8.05 0.30 -6.41
C GLY A 59 8.05 1.49 -5.49
N GLN A 60 8.86 2.48 -5.84
CA GLN A 60 8.93 3.71 -5.08
C GLN A 60 9.24 4.84 -6.04
N ALA A 61 8.51 5.94 -5.90
CA ALA A 61 8.73 7.12 -6.73
C ALA A 61 8.56 8.35 -5.85
N THR A 62 9.37 9.36 -6.12
CA THR A 62 9.22 10.66 -5.46
C THR A 62 8.66 11.62 -6.49
N LEU A 63 7.48 12.13 -6.22
CA LEU A 63 6.75 12.98 -7.15
C LEU A 63 6.44 14.31 -6.48
N MET A 64 6.41 15.35 -7.27
CA MET A 64 5.99 16.68 -6.79
C MET A 64 4.55 16.90 -7.24
N LEU A 65 3.63 16.88 -6.29
CA LEU A 65 2.21 16.97 -6.58
C LEU A 65 1.55 18.02 -5.69
N SER A 66 0.73 18.85 -6.28
CA SER A 66 -0.16 19.70 -5.50
C SER A 66 -1.21 18.84 -4.80
N ASP A 67 -1.92 19.42 -3.85
CA ASP A 67 -3.00 18.70 -3.18
C ASP A 67 -4.08 18.26 -4.18
N GLU A 68 -4.37 19.11 -5.16
CA GLU A 68 -5.34 18.75 -6.19
C GLU A 68 -4.88 17.60 -7.05
N GLU A 69 -3.61 17.65 -7.46
CA GLU A 69 -3.03 16.57 -8.25
C GLU A 69 -2.98 15.27 -7.46
N PHE A 70 -2.64 15.35 -6.18
CA PHE A 70 -2.57 14.14 -5.36
C PHE A 70 -3.95 13.56 -5.12
N THR A 71 -4.96 14.41 -4.93
CA THR A 71 -6.33 13.92 -4.80
C THR A 71 -6.77 13.18 -6.06
N ALA A 72 -6.44 13.72 -7.22
CA ALA A 72 -6.74 13.06 -8.49
C ALA A 72 -6.00 11.72 -8.62
N PHE A 73 -4.74 11.70 -8.19
CA PHE A 73 -3.92 10.48 -8.18
C PHE A 73 -4.59 9.40 -7.33
N LEU A 74 -5.03 9.75 -6.13
CA LEU A 74 -5.67 8.79 -5.23
C LEU A 74 -6.99 8.28 -5.81
N ALA A 75 -7.75 9.16 -6.46
CA ALA A 75 -9.00 8.75 -7.11
C ALA A 75 -8.75 7.75 -8.23
N GLU A 76 -7.72 8.00 -9.04
CA GLU A 76 -7.35 7.06 -10.11
C GLU A 76 -6.88 5.73 -9.57
N TYR A 77 -6.10 5.75 -8.49
CA TYR A 77 -5.66 4.53 -7.84
C TYR A 77 -6.85 3.71 -7.34
N SER A 78 -7.82 4.36 -6.70
CA SER A 78 -9.02 3.68 -6.22
C SER A 78 -9.82 3.09 -7.37
N GLN A 79 -9.93 3.81 -8.47
CA GLN A 79 -10.65 3.32 -9.65
C GLN A 79 -9.96 2.11 -10.26
N MET A 80 -8.63 2.12 -10.28
CA MET A 80 -7.87 0.98 -10.77
C MET A 80 -8.10 -0.26 -9.91
N LEU A 81 -8.09 -0.11 -8.60
CA LEU A 81 -8.37 -1.22 -7.70
C LEU A 81 -9.78 -1.77 -7.93
N ALA A 82 -10.75 -0.87 -8.12
CA ALA A 82 -12.14 -1.26 -8.29
C ALA A 82 -12.34 -2.18 -9.49
N LYS A 83 -11.53 -2.05 -10.53
CA LYS A 83 -11.64 -2.90 -11.72
C LYS A 83 -11.42 -4.37 -11.39
N PHE A 84 -10.67 -4.68 -10.36
CA PHE A 84 -10.26 -6.05 -10.05
C PHE A 84 -10.85 -6.59 -8.76
N LEU A 85 -11.57 -5.76 -8.00
CA LEU A 85 -12.08 -6.13 -6.68
C LEU A 85 -13.03 -7.33 -6.72
N HIS A 86 -13.79 -7.44 -7.78
CA HIS A 86 -14.83 -8.47 -7.89
C HIS A 86 -14.40 -9.67 -8.74
N ASN A 87 -13.11 -9.75 -9.05
CA ASN A 87 -12.61 -10.94 -9.73
C ASN A 87 -12.85 -12.16 -8.87
N LYS A 88 -13.38 -13.20 -9.49
CA LYS A 88 -13.63 -14.44 -8.78
C LYS A 88 -12.38 -15.32 -8.80
N PRO A 89 -12.21 -16.17 -7.77
CA PRO A 89 -11.12 -17.12 -7.80
C PRO A 89 -11.18 -18.00 -9.05
N SER A 90 -10.01 -18.34 -9.56
CA SER A 90 -9.90 -19.26 -10.70
C SER A 90 -8.56 -19.98 -10.61
N ALA A 91 -8.37 -21.00 -11.43
CA ALA A 91 -7.12 -21.74 -11.45
C ALA A 91 -5.93 -20.87 -11.85
N GLU A 92 -6.18 -19.79 -12.59
CA GLU A 92 -5.13 -18.94 -13.11
C GLU A 92 -4.86 -17.72 -12.21
N ARG A 93 -5.78 -17.43 -11.30
CA ARG A 93 -5.66 -16.25 -10.43
C ARG A 93 -5.03 -16.63 -9.11
N LYS A 94 -4.04 -15.86 -8.72
CA LYS A 94 -3.39 -15.99 -7.41
C LYS A 94 -3.84 -14.85 -6.52
N THR A 95 -3.90 -15.08 -5.23
CA THR A 95 -4.17 -14.00 -4.29
C THR A 95 -2.94 -13.11 -4.19
N ARG A 96 -3.12 -11.83 -4.44
CA ARG A 96 -2.03 -10.86 -4.39
C ARG A 96 -2.40 -9.75 -3.43
N LYS A 97 -1.47 -9.38 -2.57
CA LYS A 97 -1.66 -8.28 -1.63
C LYS A 97 -0.85 -7.10 -2.13
N ILE A 98 -1.55 -6.02 -2.41
CA ILE A 98 -0.93 -4.78 -2.89
C ILE A 98 -1.07 -3.76 -1.78
N THR A 99 0.06 -3.23 -1.34
CA THR A 99 0.10 -2.22 -0.29
C THR A 99 0.56 -0.91 -0.88
N PHE A 100 -0.20 0.13 -0.63
CA PHE A 100 0.13 1.47 -1.09
C PHE A 100 0.40 2.35 0.12
N ILE A 101 1.56 2.99 0.13
CA ILE A 101 1.96 3.89 1.21
C ILE A 101 2.48 5.16 0.57
N SER A 102 1.94 6.29 1.01
CA SER A 102 2.47 7.58 0.60
C SER A 102 2.75 8.42 1.82
N SER A 103 3.76 9.25 1.73
CA SER A 103 4.16 10.13 2.81
C SER A 103 4.85 11.35 2.22
N PRO A 104 4.92 12.44 2.98
CA PRO A 104 5.79 13.51 2.59
C PRO A 104 7.21 13.00 2.48
N ALA A 105 7.96 13.53 1.52
CA ALA A 105 9.37 13.22 1.36
C ALA A 105 10.18 14.49 1.55
N ASP A 106 11.45 14.33 1.86
CA ASP A 106 12.34 15.47 1.93
C ASP A 106 12.38 16.15 0.58
N ASP A 107 12.36 17.48 0.61
CA ASP A 107 12.38 18.26 -0.62
C ASP A 107 13.81 18.41 -1.09
N ILE A 108 14.33 17.33 -1.66
CA ILE A 108 15.71 17.26 -2.09
C ILE A 108 16.00 18.28 -3.19
N LEU A 109 14.99 18.60 -4.01
CA LEU A 109 15.17 19.55 -5.09
C LEU A 109 15.46 20.94 -4.55
N PHE A 110 14.86 21.33 -3.43
CA PHE A 110 15.22 22.58 -2.80
C PHE A 110 16.60 22.52 -2.16
N LEU A 111 16.96 21.40 -1.59
CA LEU A 111 18.26 21.25 -0.94
C LEU A 111 19.41 21.29 -1.95
N SER A 112 19.14 20.87 -3.17
CA SER A 112 20.17 20.82 -4.20
C SER A 112 20.37 22.14 -4.95
N LYS A 113 19.59 23.15 -4.63
CA LYS A 113 19.71 24.46 -5.27
C LYS A 113 20.79 25.34 -4.67
#